data_a3f12d44d31238ba3b20db67a46b00dd
#
_entry.id   a3f12d44d31238ba3b20db67a46b00dd
#
_cell.length_a   1.000
_cell.length_b   1.000
_cell.length_c   1.000
_cell.angle_alpha   90.00
_cell.angle_beta   90.00
_cell.angle_gamma   90.00
#
_symmetry.space_group_name_H-M   'P 1'
#
loop_
_entity.id
_entity.type
_entity.pdbx_description
1 polymer ?
#
loop_
_entity_poly.entity_id
_entity_poly.type
_entity_poly.pdbx_seq_one_letter_code
_entity_poly.pdbx_strand_id
1 'polypeptide(L)'
;IVLCSATQPCLENVIYPIDFEKMPDMVSLNAHQIEAFKRVAVHNLVTPCGMKNYEIVNFTFDRLEKKKSVLLICNTKQQAHDLYESLKAQKDDEIQLFHLSTAMCAQNRQDVLQETCECLDSKRKMICVATQLVEAGIDFSFEVVIRSLAGMDSIVQAFGRCNRSFEYGKMGEGYIIRMQEENLTMLGDIKAVSYTHL
;
A
#
# COMPACT_ATOMS: atom_id res chain seq x y z
N ILE A 1 14.02 11.46 25.69
CA ILE A 1 13.14 10.56 24.93
C ILE A 1 13.27 10.96 23.48
N VAL A 2 13.50 10.01 22.60
CA VAL A 2 13.52 10.20 21.14
C VAL A 2 12.25 9.58 20.57
N LEU A 3 11.47 10.36 19.83
CA LEU A 3 10.32 9.88 19.09
C LEU A 3 10.74 9.68 17.62
N CYS A 4 10.64 8.46 17.13
CA CYS A 4 10.96 8.11 15.75
C CYS A 4 9.78 7.32 15.15
N SER A 5 9.15 7.86 14.13
CA SER A 5 8.02 7.23 13.43
C SER A 5 8.03 7.66 11.98
N ALA A 6 7.59 6.77 11.08
CA ALA A 6 7.37 7.11 9.68
C ALA A 6 6.19 8.08 9.50
N THR A 7 5.21 8.01 10.41
CA THR A 7 4.05 8.89 10.46
C THR A 7 3.92 9.38 11.90
N GLN A 8 3.93 10.69 12.11
CA GLN A 8 3.73 11.25 13.45
C GLN A 8 2.23 11.30 13.76
N PRO A 9 1.78 10.64 14.84
CA PRO A 9 0.41 10.80 15.31
C PRO A 9 0.19 12.22 15.79
N CYS A 10 -1.01 12.76 15.59
CA CYS A 10 -1.40 14.08 16.07
C CYS A 10 -1.63 14.03 17.60
N LEU A 11 -0.54 14.08 18.38
CA LEU A 11 -0.58 14.00 19.84
C LEU A 11 -0.95 15.32 20.51
N GLU A 12 -1.21 16.38 19.75
CA GLU A 12 -1.66 17.68 20.26
C GLU A 12 -3.16 17.63 20.66
N ASN A 13 -3.95 16.77 20.02
CA ASN A 13 -5.40 16.67 20.21
C ASN A 13 -5.82 15.45 21.05
N VAL A 14 -4.94 14.93 21.91
CA VAL A 14 -5.24 13.83 22.82
C VAL A 14 -5.54 14.33 24.24
N ILE A 15 -6.09 13.48 25.12
CA ILE A 15 -6.44 13.82 26.50
C ILE A 15 -5.22 14.37 27.29
N TYR A 16 -4.02 13.88 27.01
CA TYR A 16 -2.75 14.37 27.56
C TYR A 16 -1.86 14.81 26.38
N PRO A 17 -1.99 16.05 25.92
CA PRO A 17 -1.29 16.52 24.74
C PRO A 17 0.21 16.61 24.98
N ILE A 18 0.98 16.29 23.93
CA ILE A 18 2.42 16.52 23.90
C ILE A 18 2.68 17.76 23.04
N ASP A 19 3.32 18.73 23.60
CA ASP A 19 3.70 19.97 22.94
C ASP A 19 5.00 19.74 22.13
N PHE A 20 4.86 19.55 20.83
CA PHE A 20 5.99 19.34 19.92
C PHE A 20 6.71 20.63 19.55
N GLU A 21 6.11 21.82 19.72
CA GLU A 21 6.77 23.10 19.40
C GLU A 21 8.04 23.31 20.26
N LYS A 22 8.10 22.68 21.43
CA LYS A 22 9.27 22.70 22.32
C LYS A 22 10.30 21.62 22.06
N MET A 23 10.06 20.73 21.09
CA MET A 23 10.96 19.63 20.77
C MET A 23 11.68 19.92 19.46
N PRO A 24 12.98 20.19 19.48
CA PRO A 24 13.71 20.42 18.23
C PRO A 24 13.82 19.15 17.42
N ASP A 25 13.70 19.28 16.11
CA ASP A 25 14.00 18.19 15.18
C ASP A 25 15.48 17.77 15.34
N MET A 26 15.73 16.46 15.41
CA MET A 26 17.10 15.93 15.47
C MET A 26 17.88 16.19 14.18
N VAL A 27 17.18 16.26 13.05
CA VAL A 27 17.75 16.52 11.72
C VAL A 27 16.82 17.47 10.96
N SER A 28 17.35 18.61 10.57
CA SER A 28 16.64 19.55 9.69
C SER A 28 17.03 19.25 8.24
N LEU A 29 16.07 18.83 7.43
CA LEU A 29 16.27 18.57 6.00
C LEU A 29 15.93 19.82 5.19
N ASN A 30 16.83 20.22 4.28
CA ASN A 30 16.52 21.26 3.30
C ASN A 30 15.71 20.68 2.11
N ALA A 31 15.11 21.56 1.30
CA ALA A 31 14.26 21.15 0.17
C ALA A 31 14.99 20.21 -0.82
N HIS A 32 16.28 20.42 -1.06
CA HIS A 32 17.06 19.57 -1.96
C HIS A 32 17.27 18.16 -1.39
N GLN A 33 17.49 18.06 -0.08
CA GLN A 33 17.60 16.76 0.59
C GLN A 33 16.26 16.02 0.58
N ILE A 34 15.14 16.72 0.84
CA ILE A 34 13.79 16.14 0.75
C ILE A 34 13.53 15.61 -0.65
N GLU A 35 13.89 16.38 -1.70
CA GLU A 35 13.73 15.94 -3.09
C GLU A 35 14.55 14.68 -3.42
N ALA A 36 15.78 14.59 -2.88
CA ALA A 36 16.63 13.42 -3.07
C ALA A 36 16.06 12.12 -2.45
N PHE A 37 15.15 12.23 -1.48
CA PHE A 37 14.45 11.08 -0.90
C PHE A 37 13.18 10.68 -1.64
N LYS A 38 12.75 11.44 -2.64
CA LYS A 38 11.59 11.07 -3.46
C LYS A 38 11.91 9.84 -4.29
N ARG A 39 11.19 8.76 -4.03
CA ARG A 39 11.37 7.47 -4.69
C ARG A 39 10.09 6.93 -5.32
N VAL A 40 8.94 7.57 -5.07
CA VAL A 40 7.62 7.15 -5.53
C VAL A 40 6.90 8.33 -6.17
N ALA A 41 6.41 8.14 -7.39
CA ALA A 41 5.46 9.03 -8.03
C ALA A 41 4.04 8.65 -7.57
N VAL A 42 3.36 9.56 -6.89
CA VAL A 42 2.01 9.31 -6.35
C VAL A 42 0.96 9.86 -7.29
N HIS A 43 0.01 9.01 -7.66
CA HIS A 43 -1.11 9.32 -8.54
C HIS A 43 -2.43 9.15 -7.77
N ASN A 44 -3.18 10.23 -7.61
CA ASN A 44 -4.52 10.17 -7.04
C ASN A 44 -5.54 9.92 -8.16
N LEU A 45 -6.15 8.73 -8.17
CA LEU A 45 -7.19 8.31 -9.09
C LEU A 45 -8.55 8.15 -8.38
N VAL A 46 -8.71 8.77 -7.24
CA VAL A 46 -9.96 8.72 -6.48
C VAL A 46 -11.06 9.47 -7.25
N THR A 47 -12.15 8.78 -7.49
CA THR A 47 -13.36 9.35 -8.08
C THR A 47 -14.56 9.13 -7.16
N PRO A 48 -15.61 9.96 -7.22
CA PRO A 48 -16.81 9.79 -6.38
C PRO A 48 -17.48 8.41 -6.54
N CYS A 49 -17.50 7.88 -7.76
CA CYS A 49 -18.10 6.56 -8.05
C CYS A 49 -17.20 5.38 -7.62
N GLY A 50 -15.88 5.62 -7.52
CA GLY A 50 -14.91 4.54 -7.32
C GLY A 50 -14.73 3.66 -8.56
N MET A 51 -13.79 2.73 -8.49
CA MET A 51 -13.51 1.74 -9.53
C MET A 51 -14.19 0.41 -9.18
N LYS A 52 -14.78 -0.23 -10.17
CA LYS A 52 -15.34 -1.59 -10.05
C LYS A 52 -14.23 -2.64 -10.08
N ASN A 53 -14.50 -3.83 -9.59
CA ASN A 53 -13.50 -4.90 -9.51
C ASN A 53 -12.87 -5.21 -10.87
N TYR A 54 -13.64 -5.27 -11.95
CA TYR A 54 -13.09 -5.53 -13.29
C TYR A 54 -12.17 -4.41 -13.79
N GLU A 55 -12.44 -3.15 -13.43
CA GLU A 55 -11.59 -2.01 -13.79
C GLU A 55 -10.27 -2.06 -13.03
N ILE A 56 -10.33 -2.44 -11.75
CA ILE A 56 -9.13 -2.61 -10.89
C ILE A 56 -8.26 -3.76 -11.43
N VAL A 57 -8.86 -4.87 -11.82
CA VAL A 57 -8.17 -6.02 -12.40
C VAL A 57 -7.45 -5.61 -13.71
N ASN A 58 -8.16 -4.98 -14.63
CA ASN A 58 -7.59 -4.50 -15.89
C ASN A 58 -6.46 -3.49 -15.65
N PHE A 59 -6.67 -2.55 -14.73
CA PHE A 59 -5.65 -1.57 -14.35
C PHE A 59 -4.40 -2.23 -13.75
N THR A 60 -4.59 -3.27 -12.93
CA THR A 60 -3.49 -4.03 -12.34
C THR A 60 -2.64 -4.73 -13.40
N PHE A 61 -3.28 -5.38 -14.38
CA PHE A 61 -2.57 -6.00 -15.50
C PHE A 61 -1.86 -4.97 -16.39
N ASP A 62 -2.50 -3.84 -16.70
CA ASP A 62 -1.88 -2.76 -17.48
C ASP A 62 -0.60 -2.20 -16.78
N ARG A 63 -0.61 -2.13 -15.44
CA ARG A 63 0.62 -1.77 -14.70
C ARG A 63 1.65 -2.87 -14.75
N LEU A 64 1.26 -4.14 -14.64
CA LEU A 64 2.17 -5.28 -14.68
C LEU A 64 2.82 -5.48 -16.06
N GLU A 65 2.18 -5.07 -17.14
CA GLU A 65 2.79 -5.06 -18.47
C GLU A 65 4.02 -4.15 -18.56
N LYS A 66 3.96 -3.01 -17.87
CA LYS A 66 5.01 -1.96 -17.86
C LYS A 66 6.06 -2.20 -16.77
N LYS A 67 5.70 -2.96 -15.76
CA LYS A 67 6.49 -3.24 -14.55
C LYS A 67 6.44 -4.73 -14.23
N LYS A 68 7.28 -5.16 -13.28
CA LYS A 68 7.36 -6.59 -12.94
C LYS A 68 6.57 -6.96 -11.70
N SER A 69 6.35 -6.02 -10.78
CA SER A 69 5.69 -6.31 -9.52
C SER A 69 4.64 -5.26 -9.14
N VAL A 70 3.45 -5.74 -8.78
CA VAL A 70 2.33 -4.90 -8.35
C VAL A 70 1.82 -5.39 -7.01
N LEU A 71 1.73 -4.48 -6.03
CA LEU A 71 1.08 -4.71 -4.75
C LEU A 71 -0.26 -3.99 -4.74
N LEU A 72 -1.34 -4.74 -4.53
CA LEU A 72 -2.71 -4.23 -4.42
C LEU A 72 -3.17 -4.37 -2.97
N ILE A 73 -3.44 -3.25 -2.28
CA ILE A 73 -3.81 -3.24 -0.87
C ILE A 73 -5.26 -2.80 -0.70
N CYS A 74 -6.07 -3.68 -0.14
CA CYS A 74 -7.49 -3.47 0.18
C CYS A 74 -7.69 -3.15 1.67
N ASN A 75 -8.80 -2.50 2.01
CA ASN A 75 -9.18 -2.25 3.40
C ASN A 75 -9.88 -3.47 4.03
N THR A 76 -10.55 -4.29 3.23
CA THR A 76 -11.31 -5.45 3.72
C THR A 76 -10.76 -6.76 3.18
N LYS A 77 -10.93 -7.82 3.98
CA LYS A 77 -10.52 -9.19 3.59
C LYS A 77 -11.38 -9.71 2.43
N GLN A 78 -12.66 -9.37 2.41
CA GLN A 78 -13.58 -9.79 1.36
C GLN A 78 -13.15 -9.18 0.02
N GLN A 79 -12.89 -7.87 -0.03
CA GLN A 79 -12.44 -7.20 -1.24
C GLN A 79 -11.11 -7.77 -1.76
N ALA A 80 -10.17 -8.06 -0.84
CA ALA A 80 -8.91 -8.68 -1.22
C ALA A 80 -9.11 -10.08 -1.81
N HIS A 81 -10.02 -10.87 -1.25
CA HIS A 81 -10.35 -12.20 -1.76
C HIS A 81 -11.02 -12.13 -3.14
N ASP A 82 -12.00 -11.25 -3.32
CA ASP A 82 -12.75 -11.11 -4.57
C ASP A 82 -11.84 -10.65 -5.73
N LEU A 83 -10.94 -9.71 -5.46
CA LEU A 83 -9.93 -9.28 -6.42
C LEU A 83 -8.90 -10.36 -6.72
N TYR A 84 -8.45 -11.11 -5.70
CA TYR A 84 -7.55 -12.25 -5.88
C TYR A 84 -8.16 -13.31 -6.80
N GLU A 85 -9.41 -13.73 -6.57
CA GLU A 85 -10.08 -14.72 -7.42
C GLU A 85 -10.32 -14.19 -8.86
N SER A 86 -10.65 -12.89 -8.99
CA SER A 86 -10.82 -12.27 -10.31
C SER A 86 -9.50 -12.18 -11.09
N LEU A 87 -8.40 -11.87 -10.43
CA LEU A 87 -7.05 -11.86 -11.02
C LEU A 87 -6.60 -13.28 -11.39
N LYS A 88 -6.86 -14.26 -10.51
CA LYS A 88 -6.53 -15.67 -10.73
C LYS A 88 -7.23 -16.26 -11.95
N ALA A 89 -8.49 -15.86 -12.21
CA ALA A 89 -9.25 -16.32 -13.36
C ALA A 89 -8.74 -15.77 -14.70
N GLN A 90 -7.97 -14.68 -14.68
CA GLN A 90 -7.55 -13.97 -15.90
C GLN A 90 -6.02 -13.96 -16.11
N LYS A 91 -5.23 -14.36 -15.09
CA LYS A 91 -3.77 -14.32 -15.21
C LYS A 91 -3.22 -15.39 -16.14
N ASP A 92 -2.13 -15.08 -16.81
CA ASP A 92 -1.30 -16.05 -17.51
C ASP A 92 -0.46 -16.88 -16.54
N ASP A 93 -0.02 -18.07 -16.95
CA ASP A 93 0.78 -18.98 -16.12
C ASP A 93 2.14 -18.38 -15.71
N GLU A 94 2.68 -17.44 -16.46
CA GLU A 94 3.94 -16.76 -16.16
C GLU A 94 3.83 -15.79 -14.98
N ILE A 95 2.60 -15.35 -14.63
CA ILE A 95 2.37 -14.39 -13.56
C ILE A 95 2.21 -15.13 -12.22
N GLN A 96 3.05 -14.83 -11.27
CA GLN A 96 2.89 -15.30 -9.89
C GLN A 96 1.86 -14.43 -9.17
N LEU A 97 0.89 -15.06 -8.51
CA LEU A 97 -0.17 -14.36 -7.80
C LEU A 97 -0.20 -14.79 -6.34
N PHE A 98 -0.05 -13.84 -5.44
CA PHE A 98 -0.04 -14.04 -4.00
C PHE A 98 -1.22 -13.34 -3.33
N HIS A 99 -1.71 -13.94 -2.24
CA HIS A 99 -2.74 -13.34 -1.38
C HIS A 99 -2.24 -13.32 0.06
N LEU A 100 -2.26 -12.15 0.69
CA LEU A 100 -1.83 -11.94 2.08
C LEU A 100 -2.93 -11.26 2.89
N SER A 101 -3.51 -11.97 3.84
CA SER A 101 -4.51 -11.42 4.73
C SER A 101 -4.36 -11.93 6.17
N THR A 102 -4.92 -11.19 7.11
CA THR A 102 -4.95 -11.60 8.53
C THR A 102 -5.82 -12.83 8.79
N ALA A 103 -6.60 -13.30 7.81
CA ALA A 103 -7.39 -14.53 7.93
C ALA A 103 -6.55 -15.80 7.77
N MET A 104 -5.31 -15.68 7.26
CA MET A 104 -4.41 -16.81 7.08
C MET A 104 -3.83 -17.29 8.41
N CYS A 105 -3.63 -18.60 8.55
CA CYS A 105 -2.85 -19.13 9.68
C CYS A 105 -1.39 -18.65 9.62
N ALA A 106 -0.73 -18.62 10.78
CA ALA A 106 0.60 -18.04 10.90
C ALA A 106 1.63 -18.73 9.99
N GLN A 107 1.61 -20.07 9.92
CA GLN A 107 2.54 -20.84 9.08
C GLN A 107 2.33 -20.53 7.60
N ASN A 108 1.11 -20.66 7.10
CA ASN A 108 0.80 -20.38 5.69
C ASN A 108 1.16 -18.96 5.30
N ARG A 109 0.96 -18.00 6.21
CA ARG A 109 1.37 -16.60 5.97
C ARG A 109 2.89 -16.47 5.84
N GLN A 110 3.66 -17.16 6.67
CA GLN A 110 5.13 -17.16 6.57
C GLN A 110 5.59 -17.76 5.24
N ASP A 111 5.01 -18.86 4.83
CA ASP A 111 5.37 -19.54 3.57
C ASP A 111 5.10 -18.61 2.38
N VAL A 112 3.90 -17.99 2.32
CA VAL A 112 3.55 -17.04 1.25
C VAL A 112 4.44 -15.79 1.29
N LEU A 113 4.81 -15.28 2.47
CA LEU A 113 5.74 -14.17 2.61
C LEU A 113 7.11 -14.50 2.04
N GLN A 114 7.63 -15.68 2.35
CA GLN A 114 8.92 -16.14 1.83
C GLN A 114 8.88 -16.28 0.30
N GLU A 115 7.86 -16.96 -0.24
CA GLU A 115 7.68 -17.11 -1.69
C GLU A 115 7.55 -15.74 -2.40
N THR A 116 6.87 -14.77 -1.77
CA THR A 116 6.75 -13.40 -2.29
C THR A 116 8.12 -12.72 -2.35
N CYS A 117 8.94 -12.82 -1.30
CA CYS A 117 10.31 -12.27 -1.29
C CYS A 117 11.16 -12.91 -2.39
N GLU A 118 11.19 -14.25 -2.49
CA GLU A 118 11.96 -14.97 -3.51
C GLU A 118 11.53 -14.59 -4.94
N CYS A 119 10.23 -14.30 -5.14
CA CYS A 119 9.71 -13.86 -6.42
C CYS A 119 10.16 -12.42 -6.75
N LEU A 120 10.14 -11.52 -5.77
CA LEU A 120 10.65 -10.14 -5.90
C LEU A 120 12.15 -10.12 -6.23
N ASP A 121 12.96 -10.89 -5.48
CA ASP A 121 14.41 -10.98 -5.67
C ASP A 121 14.77 -11.53 -7.06
N SER A 122 13.99 -12.51 -7.52
CA SER A 122 14.14 -13.10 -8.86
C SER A 122 13.62 -12.20 -9.98
N LYS A 123 12.99 -11.05 -9.66
CA LYS A 123 12.38 -10.10 -10.60
C LYS A 123 11.40 -10.76 -11.58
N ARG A 124 10.68 -11.78 -11.13
CA ARG A 124 9.60 -12.42 -11.88
C ARG A 124 8.35 -11.52 -11.89
N LYS A 125 7.52 -11.67 -12.92
CA LYS A 125 6.23 -10.97 -12.97
C LYS A 125 5.32 -11.48 -11.86
N MET A 126 4.82 -10.57 -11.03
CA MET A 126 3.98 -10.93 -9.91
C MET A 126 2.97 -9.87 -9.50
N ILE A 127 1.86 -10.33 -8.96
CA ILE A 127 0.85 -9.53 -8.29
C ILE A 127 0.69 -10.07 -6.86
N CYS A 128 0.71 -9.18 -5.88
CA CYS A 128 0.36 -9.51 -4.51
C CYS A 128 -0.90 -8.74 -4.11
N VAL A 129 -1.97 -9.45 -3.77
CA VAL A 129 -3.19 -8.85 -3.20
C VAL A 129 -3.14 -8.99 -1.69
N ALA A 130 -3.26 -7.89 -0.98
CA ALA A 130 -3.10 -7.89 0.47
C ALA A 130 -4.12 -6.99 1.17
N THR A 131 -4.29 -7.23 2.46
CA THR A 131 -4.90 -6.26 3.38
C THR A 131 -3.82 -5.39 4.02
N GLN A 132 -4.19 -4.52 4.96
CA GLN A 132 -3.26 -3.65 5.71
C GLN A 132 -2.10 -4.40 6.40
N LEU A 133 -2.14 -5.73 6.46
CA LEU A 133 -1.09 -6.57 7.04
C LEU A 133 0.32 -6.24 6.52
N VAL A 134 0.43 -5.85 5.25
CA VAL A 134 1.72 -5.58 4.57
C VAL A 134 2.26 -4.17 4.86
N GLU A 135 1.48 -3.30 5.49
CA GLU A 135 1.87 -1.92 5.78
C GLU A 135 2.96 -1.85 6.86
N ALA A 136 3.00 -2.82 7.79
CA ALA A 136 3.97 -2.86 8.87
C ALA A 136 4.68 -4.22 8.98
N GLY A 137 5.96 -4.20 9.40
CA GLY A 137 6.70 -5.40 9.78
C GLY A 137 7.19 -6.31 8.64
N ILE A 138 6.93 -5.99 7.37
CA ILE A 138 7.34 -6.80 6.22
C ILE A 138 8.28 -5.98 5.34
N ASP A 139 9.36 -6.61 4.88
CA ASP A 139 10.37 -5.95 4.03
C ASP A 139 10.13 -6.24 2.54
N PHE A 140 9.06 -5.65 2.00
CA PHE A 140 8.75 -5.72 0.58
C PHE A 140 9.17 -4.45 -0.15
N SER A 141 9.57 -4.63 -1.41
CA SER A 141 9.82 -3.54 -2.36
C SER A 141 9.19 -3.88 -3.70
N PHE A 142 8.07 -3.23 -4.01
CA PHE A 142 7.35 -3.40 -5.27
C PHE A 142 7.63 -2.23 -6.21
N GLU A 143 7.56 -2.43 -7.53
CA GLU A 143 7.64 -1.33 -8.50
C GLU A 143 6.39 -0.47 -8.53
N VAL A 144 5.23 -1.09 -8.29
CA VAL A 144 3.91 -0.44 -8.25
C VAL A 144 3.17 -0.82 -6.98
N VAL A 145 2.56 0.17 -6.33
CA VAL A 145 1.63 -0.05 -5.21
C VAL A 145 0.30 0.63 -5.52
N ILE A 146 -0.77 -0.13 -5.51
CA ILE A 146 -2.16 0.34 -5.65
C ILE A 146 -2.82 0.22 -4.27
N ARG A 147 -3.27 1.33 -3.72
CA ARG A 147 -3.87 1.37 -2.37
C ARG A 147 -5.30 1.86 -2.44
N SER A 148 -6.22 1.09 -1.87
CA SER A 148 -7.57 1.57 -1.61
C SER A 148 -7.54 2.78 -0.68
N LEU A 149 -8.39 3.75 -0.91
CA LEU A 149 -8.48 4.99 -0.12
C LEU A 149 -8.60 4.67 1.37
N ALA A 150 -7.73 5.28 2.16
CA ALA A 150 -7.62 5.07 3.60
C ALA A 150 -7.06 6.33 4.27
N GLY A 151 -6.84 6.28 5.58
CA GLY A 151 -6.14 7.35 6.30
C GLY A 151 -4.74 7.60 5.75
N MET A 152 -4.26 8.83 5.86
CA MET A 152 -2.96 9.25 5.32
C MET A 152 -1.82 8.38 5.84
N ASP A 153 -1.87 7.97 7.11
CA ASP A 153 -0.88 7.09 7.72
C ASP A 153 -0.77 5.73 7.00
N SER A 154 -1.91 5.11 6.71
CA SER A 154 -1.96 3.86 5.94
C SER A 154 -1.45 4.05 4.51
N ILE A 155 -1.78 5.17 3.86
CA ILE A 155 -1.31 5.48 2.50
C ILE A 155 0.21 5.63 2.48
N VAL A 156 0.78 6.37 3.42
CA VAL A 156 2.23 6.56 3.55
C VAL A 156 2.95 5.24 3.84
N GLN A 157 2.39 4.41 4.73
CA GLN A 157 2.95 3.09 5.05
C GLN A 157 2.89 2.14 3.85
N ALA A 158 1.79 2.15 3.10
CA ALA A 158 1.63 1.37 1.87
C ALA A 158 2.68 1.79 0.83
N PHE A 159 2.83 3.09 0.57
CA PHE A 159 3.83 3.59 -0.37
C PHE A 159 5.27 3.44 0.15
N GLY A 160 5.46 3.24 1.43
CA GLY A 160 6.71 2.77 2.01
C GLY A 160 7.15 1.39 1.50
N ARG A 161 6.26 0.62 0.87
CA ARG A 161 6.52 -0.66 0.19
C ARG A 161 6.80 -0.51 -1.31
N CYS A 162 6.73 0.71 -1.82
CA CYS A 162 7.02 1.03 -3.21
C CYS A 162 8.46 1.51 -3.33
N ASN A 163 9.27 0.82 -4.13
CA ASN A 163 10.67 1.18 -4.43
C ASN A 163 11.46 1.55 -3.16
N ARG A 164 11.37 0.70 -2.14
CA ARG A 164 11.74 1.00 -0.76
C ARG A 164 13.16 1.52 -0.59
N SER A 165 14.12 0.93 -1.29
CA SER A 165 15.54 1.31 -1.23
C SER A 165 16.04 1.92 -2.53
N PHE A 166 15.14 2.43 -3.38
CA PHE A 166 15.47 2.90 -4.73
C PHE A 166 16.14 1.81 -5.61
N GLU A 167 15.76 0.56 -5.38
CA GLU A 167 16.39 -0.64 -5.96
C GLU A 167 16.24 -0.72 -7.48
N TYR A 168 15.22 -0.07 -8.03
CA TYR A 168 14.92 -0.13 -9.45
C TYR A 168 15.61 0.96 -10.27
N GLY A 169 16.37 1.87 -9.63
CA GLY A 169 17.09 2.98 -10.31
C GLY A 169 16.19 4.00 -11.01
N LYS A 170 14.87 3.91 -10.81
CA LYS A 170 13.85 4.81 -11.37
C LYS A 170 12.70 4.93 -10.37
N MET A 171 11.86 5.94 -10.52
CA MET A 171 10.70 6.14 -9.64
C MET A 171 9.77 4.94 -9.66
N GLY A 172 9.35 4.49 -8.47
CA GLY A 172 8.21 3.61 -8.30
C GLY A 172 6.89 4.36 -8.53
N GLU A 173 5.80 3.64 -8.70
CA GLU A 173 4.48 4.24 -8.95
C GLU A 173 3.51 3.86 -7.84
N GLY A 174 2.95 4.86 -7.16
CA GLY A 174 1.92 4.71 -6.13
C GLY A 174 0.58 5.24 -6.62
N TYR A 175 -0.46 4.44 -6.54
CA TYR A 175 -1.81 4.80 -6.96
C TYR A 175 -2.78 4.73 -5.79
N ILE A 176 -3.54 5.81 -5.58
CA ILE A 176 -4.66 5.85 -4.64
C ILE A 176 -5.94 5.69 -5.44
N ILE A 177 -6.74 4.69 -5.13
CA ILE A 177 -8.02 4.42 -5.79
C ILE A 177 -9.13 4.30 -4.74
N ARG A 178 -10.37 4.56 -5.13
CA ARG A 178 -11.55 4.18 -4.36
C ARG A 178 -12.14 2.92 -4.98
N MET A 179 -12.32 1.87 -4.18
CA MET A 179 -12.95 0.63 -4.60
C MET A 179 -14.46 0.72 -4.37
N GLN A 180 -15.27 0.58 -5.41
CA GLN A 180 -16.72 0.75 -5.33
C GLN A 180 -17.39 -0.34 -4.49
N GLU A 181 -16.92 -1.57 -4.61
CA GLU A 181 -17.51 -2.75 -4.00
C GLU A 181 -16.98 -3.01 -2.57
N GLU A 182 -16.05 -2.18 -2.08
CA GLU A 182 -15.48 -2.34 -0.77
C GLU A 182 -16.44 -1.85 0.32
N ASN A 183 -16.95 -2.80 1.13
CA ASN A 183 -17.85 -2.48 2.22
C ASN A 183 -17.08 -1.97 3.45
N LEU A 184 -17.14 -0.67 3.69
CA LEU A 184 -16.45 0.01 4.79
C LEU A 184 -17.33 0.20 6.04
N THR A 185 -18.51 -0.42 6.12
CA THR A 185 -19.45 -0.20 7.23
C THR A 185 -18.88 -0.57 8.60
N MET A 186 -17.97 -1.54 8.65
CA MET A 186 -17.30 -2.00 9.87
C MET A 186 -16.00 -1.23 10.20
N LEU A 187 -15.59 -0.29 9.34
CA LEU A 187 -14.35 0.44 9.44
C LEU A 187 -14.64 1.96 9.55
N GLY A 188 -15.22 2.35 10.70
CA GLY A 188 -15.71 3.72 10.94
C GLY A 188 -14.70 4.82 10.63
N ASP A 189 -13.44 4.63 11.00
CA ASP A 189 -12.38 5.61 10.78
C ASP A 189 -12.06 5.80 9.28
N ILE A 190 -12.00 4.71 8.52
CA ILE A 190 -11.75 4.76 7.07
C ILE A 190 -12.96 5.35 6.34
N LYS A 191 -14.17 5.04 6.80
CA LYS A 191 -15.41 5.62 6.27
C LYS A 191 -15.43 7.14 6.43
N ALA A 192 -15.04 7.66 7.61
CA ALA A 192 -14.95 9.09 7.87
C ALA A 192 -14.01 9.79 6.88
N VAL A 193 -12.80 9.25 6.65
CA VAL A 193 -11.82 9.80 5.71
C VAL A 193 -12.35 9.79 4.27
N SER A 194 -13.04 8.75 3.85
CA SER A 194 -13.58 8.65 2.49
C SER A 194 -14.71 9.63 2.17
N TYR A 195 -15.34 10.24 3.19
CA TYR A 195 -16.41 11.23 3.02
C TYR A 195 -15.96 12.69 3.25
N THR A 196 -14.81 12.91 3.91
CA THR A 196 -14.35 14.26 4.24
C THR A 196 -13.40 14.88 3.20
N HIS A 197 -12.98 14.13 2.20
CA HIS A 197 -12.04 14.58 1.15
C HIS A 197 -12.63 14.52 -0.28
N LEU A 198 -13.96 14.59 -0.40
CA LEU A 198 -14.67 14.74 -1.67
C LEU A 198 -15.12 16.20 -1.90
#